data_1d87e6487ea99c89a846fac3d3e42a1e
#
_entry.id   1d87e6487ea99c89a846fac3d3e42a1e
#
_cell.length_a   1.000
_cell.length_b   1.000
_cell.length_c   1.000
_cell.angle_alpha   90.00
_cell.angle_beta   90.00
_cell.angle_gamma   90.00
#
_symmetry.space_group_name_H-M   'P 1'
#
loop_
_entity.id
_entity.type
_entity.pdbx_description
1 polymer ?
#
loop_
_entity_poly.entity_id
_entity_poly.type
_entity_poly.pdbx_seq_one_letter_code
_entity_poly.pdbx_strand_id
1 'polypeptide(L)'
;MSIALMTFDIFGTVIDWRRGLGLSDGDFERVVDRQGELEKQAFRPYAEIVAQSLIDVVGFPAAEAARVGSEVGRWPLYPDSASALRRLRAIAPCAATTNSDRAHRPQVEEQLGFALDGWICAEEVRAYKPDPRIWREAARRLAVPMNRDWWHVSAYADYDLEAARALGLTCVFVKRPHSRPGPADLVVEDLAALAEIAR
;
A
#
# COMPACT_ATOMS: atom_id res chain seq x y z
N MET A 1 22.26 4.49 11.40
CA MET A 1 21.06 5.37 11.48
C MET A 1 19.99 4.58 12.21
N SER A 2 19.32 5.16 13.20
CA SER A 2 18.21 4.47 13.89
C SER A 2 16.94 4.65 13.05
N ILE A 3 16.21 3.56 12.77
CA ILE A 3 14.91 3.64 12.09
C ILE A 3 13.84 3.74 13.18
N ALA A 4 13.12 4.86 13.20
CA ALA A 4 12.08 5.10 14.20
C ALA A 4 10.74 4.45 13.82
N LEU A 5 10.45 4.35 12.52
CA LEU A 5 9.22 3.79 11.97
C LEU A 5 9.44 3.35 10.52
N MET A 6 8.85 2.23 10.15
CA MET A 6 8.67 1.85 8.76
C MET A 6 7.18 1.84 8.42
N THR A 7 6.79 2.56 7.37
CA THR A 7 5.43 2.47 6.82
C THR A 7 5.46 1.84 5.43
N PHE A 8 4.43 1.06 5.15
CA PHE A 8 4.32 0.30 3.91
C PHE A 8 3.04 0.68 3.17
N ASP A 9 3.17 0.94 1.89
CA ASP A 9 2.07 0.72 0.99
C ASP A 9 1.72 -0.78 0.98
N ILE A 10 0.45 -1.11 0.74
CA ILE A 10 -0.04 -2.50 0.86
C ILE A 10 -0.29 -3.11 -0.52
N PHE A 11 -1.16 -2.51 -1.33
CA PHE A 11 -1.59 -3.10 -2.59
C PHE A 11 -0.57 -2.83 -3.71
N GLY A 12 0.04 -3.90 -4.22
CA GLY A 12 1.15 -3.84 -5.16
C GLY A 12 2.53 -3.78 -4.52
N THR A 13 2.63 -3.59 -3.20
CA THR A 13 3.88 -3.60 -2.42
C THR A 13 4.01 -4.83 -1.54
N VAL A 14 3.02 -5.10 -0.72
CA VAL A 14 2.92 -6.26 0.19
C VAL A 14 2.02 -7.35 -0.40
N ILE A 15 0.87 -6.93 -0.96
CA ILE A 15 -0.10 -7.78 -1.66
C ILE A 15 0.17 -7.76 -3.16
N ASP A 16 0.17 -8.92 -3.79
CA ASP A 16 0.18 -9.12 -5.24
C ASP A 16 -1.23 -8.90 -5.81
N TRP A 17 -1.62 -7.65 -5.95
CA TRP A 17 -2.94 -7.29 -6.44
C TRP A 17 -3.17 -7.67 -7.91
N ARG A 18 -2.10 -7.75 -8.74
CA ARG A 18 -2.18 -8.24 -10.10
C ARG A 18 -2.67 -9.70 -10.12
N ARG A 19 -2.07 -10.54 -9.29
CA ARG A 19 -2.48 -11.94 -9.11
C ARG A 19 -3.87 -12.03 -8.45
N GLY A 20 -4.16 -11.14 -7.51
CA GLY A 20 -5.45 -11.08 -6.80
C GLY A 20 -6.62 -10.78 -7.74
N LEU A 21 -6.45 -9.84 -8.65
CA LEU A 21 -7.45 -9.50 -9.66
C LEU A 21 -7.60 -10.58 -10.75
N GLY A 22 -6.52 -11.33 -11.07
CA GLY A 22 -6.56 -12.39 -12.05
C GLY A 22 -6.85 -11.95 -13.50
N LEU A 23 -6.63 -10.66 -13.80
CA LEU A 23 -6.89 -10.06 -15.11
C LEU A 23 -5.70 -10.24 -16.07
N SER A 24 -5.91 -10.03 -17.37
CA SER A 24 -4.81 -9.83 -18.32
C SER A 24 -4.00 -8.57 -17.97
N ASP A 25 -2.74 -8.47 -18.43
CA ASP A 25 -1.92 -7.30 -18.13
C ASP A 25 -2.56 -6.00 -18.63
N GLY A 26 -3.13 -6.01 -19.84
CA GLY A 26 -3.79 -4.83 -20.40
C GLY A 26 -5.06 -4.43 -19.65
N ASP A 27 -5.85 -5.39 -19.17
CA ASP A 27 -7.03 -5.10 -18.36
C ASP A 27 -6.65 -4.61 -16.96
N PHE A 28 -5.61 -5.21 -16.37
CA PHE A 28 -5.08 -4.79 -15.09
C PHE A 28 -4.65 -3.30 -15.12
N GLU A 29 -3.84 -2.91 -16.09
CA GLU A 29 -3.40 -1.51 -16.23
C GLU A 29 -4.58 -0.55 -16.40
N ARG A 30 -5.56 -0.90 -17.24
CA ARG A 30 -6.77 -0.09 -17.42
C ARG A 30 -7.61 0.02 -16.14
N VAL A 31 -7.74 -1.06 -15.37
CA VAL A 31 -8.44 -1.07 -14.08
C VAL A 31 -7.72 -0.18 -13.07
N VAL A 32 -6.38 -0.26 -12.98
CA VAL A 32 -5.56 0.59 -12.10
C VAL A 32 -5.68 2.06 -12.47
N ASP A 33 -5.59 2.39 -13.76
CA ASP A 33 -5.76 3.77 -14.23
C ASP A 33 -7.16 4.29 -13.89
N ARG A 34 -8.19 3.46 -14.07
CA ARG A 34 -9.56 3.82 -13.72
C ARG A 34 -9.75 4.04 -12.21
N GLN A 35 -9.11 3.23 -11.37
CA GLN A 35 -9.09 3.48 -9.92
C GLN A 35 -8.48 4.85 -9.61
N GLY A 36 -7.32 5.16 -10.19
CA GLY A 36 -6.67 6.46 -10.02
C GLY A 36 -7.52 7.66 -10.47
N GLU A 37 -8.36 7.51 -11.51
CA GLU A 37 -9.33 8.54 -11.90
C GLU A 37 -10.45 8.71 -10.86
N LEU A 38 -10.95 7.60 -10.32
CA LEU A 38 -12.02 7.59 -9.33
C LEU A 38 -11.56 8.16 -7.98
N GLU A 39 -10.32 7.88 -7.58
CA GLU A 39 -9.71 8.40 -6.36
C GLU A 39 -9.54 9.94 -6.36
N LYS A 40 -9.45 10.56 -7.53
CA LYS A 40 -9.38 12.03 -7.70
C LYS A 40 -10.73 12.74 -7.52
N GLN A 41 -11.82 11.99 -7.45
CA GLN A 41 -13.16 12.52 -7.28
C GLN A 41 -13.53 12.71 -5.80
N ALA A 42 -14.80 12.97 -5.49
CA ALA A 42 -15.29 12.97 -4.12
C ALA A 42 -14.99 11.62 -3.45
N PHE A 43 -14.52 11.66 -2.21
CA PHE A 43 -14.13 10.44 -1.49
C PHE A 43 -15.26 9.40 -1.46
N ARG A 44 -14.93 8.18 -1.84
CA ARG A 44 -15.73 6.95 -1.69
C ARG A 44 -14.86 5.88 -1.04
N PRO A 45 -15.42 4.84 -0.38
CA PRO A 45 -14.64 3.69 0.07
C PRO A 45 -13.88 3.01 -1.06
N TYR A 46 -12.69 2.47 -0.77
CA TYR A 46 -11.87 1.81 -1.77
C TYR A 46 -12.56 0.57 -2.38
N ALA A 47 -13.31 -0.17 -1.55
CA ALA A 47 -14.13 -1.29 -2.03
C ALA A 47 -15.08 -0.88 -3.18
N GLU A 48 -15.69 0.32 -3.09
CA GLU A 48 -16.54 0.86 -4.14
C GLU A 48 -15.74 1.28 -5.38
N ILE A 49 -14.54 1.83 -5.21
CA ILE A 49 -13.64 2.19 -6.30
C ILE A 49 -13.20 0.97 -7.09
N VAL A 50 -12.79 -0.10 -6.40
CA VAL A 50 -12.45 -1.37 -7.03
C VAL A 50 -13.64 -1.94 -7.79
N ALA A 51 -14.81 -2.00 -7.16
CA ALA A 51 -16.02 -2.50 -7.79
C ALA A 51 -16.38 -1.71 -9.05
N GLN A 52 -16.36 -0.37 -8.97
CA GLN A 52 -16.70 0.49 -10.10
C GLN A 52 -15.69 0.34 -11.24
N SER A 53 -14.40 0.25 -10.94
CA SER A 53 -13.36 0.06 -11.96
C SER A 53 -13.50 -1.26 -12.72
N LEU A 54 -13.88 -2.34 -12.02
CA LEU A 54 -14.15 -3.65 -12.63
C LEU A 54 -15.40 -3.62 -13.53
N ILE A 55 -16.45 -2.91 -13.10
CA ILE A 55 -17.66 -2.73 -13.93
C ILE A 55 -17.31 -1.93 -15.19
N ASP A 56 -16.65 -0.78 -15.03
CA ASP A 56 -16.38 0.16 -16.12
C ASP A 56 -15.42 -0.41 -17.17
N VAL A 57 -14.43 -1.19 -16.76
CA VAL A 57 -13.32 -1.61 -17.64
C VAL A 57 -13.50 -3.01 -18.20
N VAL A 58 -13.95 -3.96 -17.38
CA VAL A 58 -14.03 -5.38 -17.76
C VAL A 58 -15.46 -5.93 -17.75
N GLY A 59 -16.46 -5.11 -17.39
CA GLY A 59 -17.86 -5.47 -17.46
C GLY A 59 -18.30 -6.49 -16.41
N PHE A 60 -17.67 -6.51 -15.22
CA PHE A 60 -18.08 -7.42 -14.15
C PHE A 60 -19.54 -7.14 -13.73
N PRO A 61 -20.33 -8.19 -13.42
CA PRO A 61 -21.62 -8.00 -12.77
C PRO A 61 -21.48 -7.26 -11.45
N ALA A 62 -22.39 -6.33 -11.15
CA ALA A 62 -22.27 -5.45 -9.97
C ALA A 62 -22.08 -6.20 -8.65
N ALA A 63 -22.80 -7.32 -8.45
CA ALA A 63 -22.69 -8.13 -7.24
C ALA A 63 -21.29 -8.80 -7.10
N GLU A 64 -20.73 -9.26 -8.21
CA GLU A 64 -19.39 -9.84 -8.26
C GLU A 64 -18.32 -8.79 -8.01
N ALA A 65 -18.42 -7.64 -8.67
CA ALA A 65 -17.50 -6.51 -8.49
C ALA A 65 -17.50 -6.03 -7.02
N ALA A 66 -18.67 -5.90 -6.40
CA ALA A 66 -18.80 -5.53 -4.99
C ALA A 66 -18.15 -6.55 -4.06
N ARG A 67 -18.31 -7.85 -4.33
CA ARG A 67 -17.65 -8.91 -3.57
C ARG A 67 -16.14 -8.80 -3.69
N VAL A 68 -15.59 -8.64 -4.90
CA VAL A 68 -14.15 -8.46 -5.13
C VAL A 68 -13.64 -7.25 -4.35
N GLY A 69 -14.32 -6.10 -4.45
CA GLY A 69 -13.92 -4.88 -3.72
C GLY A 69 -13.88 -5.07 -2.20
N SER A 70 -14.83 -5.83 -1.63
CA SER A 70 -14.86 -6.08 -0.19
C SER A 70 -13.80 -7.07 0.31
N GLU A 71 -13.20 -7.85 -0.59
CA GLU A 71 -12.26 -8.93 -0.28
C GLU A 71 -10.81 -8.65 -0.71
N VAL A 72 -10.49 -7.43 -1.15
CA VAL A 72 -9.15 -7.10 -1.67
C VAL A 72 -8.01 -7.42 -0.69
N GLY A 73 -8.25 -7.34 0.60
CA GLY A 73 -7.25 -7.72 1.60
C GLY A 73 -6.97 -9.23 1.67
N ARG A 74 -7.78 -10.06 1.01
CA ARG A 74 -7.56 -11.52 0.87
C ARG A 74 -6.76 -11.89 -0.37
N TRP A 75 -6.42 -10.93 -1.23
CA TRP A 75 -5.55 -11.18 -2.37
C TRP A 75 -4.18 -11.67 -1.91
N PRO A 76 -3.49 -12.51 -2.69
CA PRO A 76 -2.26 -13.17 -2.23
C PRO A 76 -1.17 -12.17 -1.89
N LEU A 77 -0.41 -12.46 -0.84
CA LEU A 77 0.83 -11.76 -0.55
C LEU A 77 1.90 -12.07 -1.61
N TYR A 78 2.85 -11.16 -1.84
CA TYR A 78 4.11 -11.56 -2.45
C TYR A 78 4.83 -12.58 -1.56
N PRO A 79 5.59 -13.53 -2.14
CA PRO A 79 6.18 -14.65 -1.39
C PRO A 79 7.11 -14.22 -0.24
N ASP A 80 7.76 -13.07 -0.38
CA ASP A 80 8.70 -12.50 0.60
C ASP A 80 8.00 -11.71 1.72
N SER A 81 6.76 -11.23 1.51
CA SER A 81 6.13 -10.21 2.34
C SER A 81 6.02 -10.59 3.81
N ALA A 82 5.41 -11.73 4.14
CA ALA A 82 5.16 -12.09 5.54
C ALA A 82 6.47 -12.33 6.32
N SER A 83 7.43 -13.03 5.72
CA SER A 83 8.72 -13.32 6.36
C SER A 83 9.57 -12.07 6.53
N ALA A 84 9.62 -11.20 5.51
CA ALA A 84 10.38 -9.96 5.55
C ALA A 84 9.78 -8.97 6.56
N LEU A 85 8.46 -8.75 6.55
CA LEU A 85 7.81 -7.85 7.51
C LEU A 85 7.99 -8.33 8.95
N ARG A 86 7.98 -9.64 9.21
CA ARG A 86 8.28 -10.16 10.56
C ARG A 86 9.70 -9.81 11.01
N ARG A 87 10.67 -9.86 10.10
CA ARG A 87 12.07 -9.48 10.39
C ARG A 87 12.21 -7.97 10.57
N LEU A 88 11.57 -7.18 9.72
CA LEU A 88 11.60 -5.71 9.81
C LEU A 88 10.96 -5.21 11.11
N ARG A 89 9.87 -5.83 11.57
CA ARG A 89 9.24 -5.52 12.86
C ARG A 89 10.12 -5.79 14.07
N ALA A 90 11.14 -6.66 13.95
CA ALA A 90 12.14 -6.85 15.00
C ALA A 90 13.16 -5.69 15.06
N ILE A 91 13.20 -4.83 14.05
CA ILE A 91 14.12 -3.69 13.93
C ILE A 91 13.44 -2.39 14.35
N ALA A 92 12.23 -2.15 13.82
CA ALA A 92 11.44 -0.95 14.09
C ALA A 92 9.92 -1.25 13.97
N PRO A 93 9.05 -0.43 14.58
CA PRO A 93 7.62 -0.53 14.35
C PRO A 93 7.28 -0.49 12.85
N CYS A 94 6.37 -1.37 12.40
CA CYS A 94 5.93 -1.47 11.02
C CYS A 94 4.43 -1.21 10.91
N ALA A 95 4.03 -0.20 10.15
CA ALA A 95 2.63 0.18 9.97
C ALA A 95 2.25 0.27 8.48
N ALA A 96 0.96 0.15 8.18
CA ALA A 96 0.42 0.42 6.86
C ALA A 96 0.04 1.90 6.71
N THR A 97 0.36 2.49 5.54
CA THR A 97 -0.26 3.71 5.01
C THR A 97 -0.79 3.38 3.63
N THR A 98 -2.11 3.19 3.51
CA THR A 98 -2.70 2.50 2.37
C THR A 98 -3.97 3.17 1.83
N ASN A 99 -4.10 3.19 0.51
CA ASN A 99 -5.32 3.58 -0.19
C ASN A 99 -6.37 2.46 -0.08
N SER A 100 -6.89 2.21 1.13
CA SER A 100 -7.83 1.13 1.38
C SER A 100 -8.85 1.48 2.47
N ASP A 101 -9.67 0.50 2.85
CA ASP A 101 -10.67 0.62 3.90
C ASP A 101 -10.24 -0.13 5.16
N ARG A 102 -10.84 0.23 6.30
CA ARG A 102 -10.59 -0.42 7.60
C ARG A 102 -10.89 -1.92 7.58
N ALA A 103 -11.92 -2.31 6.82
CA ALA A 103 -12.33 -3.71 6.70
C ALA A 103 -11.25 -4.62 6.08
N HIS A 104 -10.30 -4.05 5.33
CA HIS A 104 -9.22 -4.81 4.69
C HIS A 104 -8.09 -5.16 5.66
N ARG A 105 -7.94 -4.41 6.77
CA ARG A 105 -6.91 -4.67 7.77
C ARG A 105 -6.91 -6.11 8.30
N PRO A 106 -8.01 -6.63 8.88
CA PRO A 106 -8.01 -7.99 9.42
C PRO A 106 -7.74 -9.04 8.35
N GLN A 107 -8.17 -8.81 7.10
CA GLN A 107 -7.92 -9.73 6.00
C GLN A 107 -6.43 -9.84 5.66
N VAL A 108 -5.71 -8.70 5.64
CA VAL A 108 -4.26 -8.66 5.39
C VAL A 108 -3.48 -9.25 6.57
N GLU A 109 -3.83 -8.87 7.81
CA GLU A 109 -3.16 -9.34 9.02
C GLU A 109 -3.35 -10.85 9.23
N GLU A 110 -4.50 -11.41 8.84
CA GLU A 110 -4.73 -12.87 8.82
C GLU A 110 -3.71 -13.57 7.91
N GLN A 111 -3.47 -13.06 6.71
CA GLN A 111 -2.49 -13.63 5.78
C GLN A 111 -1.04 -13.46 6.25
N LEU A 112 -0.71 -12.33 6.87
CA LEU A 112 0.62 -12.08 7.45
C LEU A 112 0.90 -13.01 8.64
N GLY A 113 -0.16 -13.43 9.37
CA GLY A 113 -0.07 -14.21 10.61
C GLY A 113 0.35 -13.37 11.83
N PHE A 114 0.26 -12.04 11.73
CA PHE A 114 0.52 -11.09 12.81
C PHE A 114 -0.13 -9.73 12.50
N ALA A 115 -0.39 -8.94 13.54
CA ALA A 115 -0.87 -7.57 13.40
C ALA A 115 0.29 -6.61 13.11
N LEU A 116 0.05 -5.61 12.24
CA LEU A 116 0.93 -4.46 12.09
C LEU A 116 0.79 -3.51 13.28
N ASP A 117 1.85 -2.76 13.57
CA ASP A 117 1.88 -1.82 14.70
C ASP A 117 0.97 -0.60 14.48
N GLY A 118 0.52 -0.39 13.24
CA GLY A 118 -0.47 0.61 12.88
C GLY A 118 -1.10 0.30 11.53
N TRP A 119 -2.33 0.80 11.33
CA TRP A 119 -3.03 0.77 10.06
C TRP A 119 -3.69 2.13 9.84
N ILE A 120 -3.19 2.86 8.86
CA ILE A 120 -3.71 4.17 8.48
C ILE A 120 -4.18 4.05 7.04
N CYS A 121 -5.48 4.18 6.83
CA CYS A 121 -6.10 3.96 5.53
C CYS A 121 -6.90 5.17 5.04
N ALA A 122 -7.13 5.21 3.73
CA ALA A 122 -7.85 6.29 3.06
C ALA A 122 -9.25 6.51 3.66
N GLU A 123 -9.97 5.45 4.02
CA GLU A 123 -11.29 5.56 4.63
C GLU A 123 -11.27 6.39 5.92
N GLU A 124 -10.25 6.22 6.76
CA GLU A 124 -10.16 6.92 8.05
C GLU A 124 -9.86 8.39 7.90
N VAL A 125 -8.98 8.74 6.96
CA VAL A 125 -8.56 10.15 6.74
C VAL A 125 -9.42 10.85 5.70
N ARG A 126 -10.31 10.12 5.03
CA ARG A 126 -11.18 10.63 3.96
C ARG A 126 -10.37 11.25 2.82
N ALA A 127 -9.24 10.62 2.49
CA ALA A 127 -8.35 11.04 1.40
C ALA A 127 -7.50 9.89 0.91
N TYR A 128 -7.25 9.86 -0.38
CA TYR A 128 -6.33 8.96 -1.04
C TYR A 128 -4.93 9.57 -1.16
N LYS A 129 -3.87 8.75 -1.08
CA LYS A 129 -2.54 9.20 -1.49
C LYS A 129 -2.62 9.70 -2.94
N PRO A 130 -1.94 10.78 -3.28
CA PRO A 130 -0.81 11.42 -2.58
C PRO A 130 -1.18 12.48 -1.53
N ASP A 131 -2.43 12.59 -1.09
CA ASP A 131 -2.79 13.55 -0.05
C ASP A 131 -1.98 13.30 1.24
N PRO A 132 -1.29 14.31 1.79
CA PRO A 132 -0.40 14.14 2.95
C PRO A 132 -1.11 13.81 4.25
N ARG A 133 -2.45 13.86 4.30
CA ARG A 133 -3.23 13.54 5.51
C ARG A 133 -2.95 12.14 6.03
N ILE A 134 -2.67 11.17 5.16
CA ILE A 134 -2.43 9.78 5.57
C ILE A 134 -1.15 9.66 6.42
N TRP A 135 -0.06 10.31 6.02
CA TRP A 135 1.20 10.31 6.79
C TRP A 135 1.13 11.19 8.04
N ARG A 136 0.42 12.33 7.96
CA ARG A 136 0.18 13.19 9.14
C ARG A 136 -0.61 12.47 10.21
N GLU A 137 -1.61 11.70 9.82
CA GLU A 137 -2.38 10.86 10.75
C GLU A 137 -1.54 9.72 11.32
N ALA A 138 -0.66 9.11 10.50
CA ALA A 138 0.30 8.13 10.99
C ALA A 138 1.26 8.75 12.03
N ALA A 139 1.81 9.94 11.76
CA ALA A 139 2.66 10.67 12.71
C ALA A 139 1.95 10.92 14.04
N ARG A 140 0.69 11.34 13.98
CA ARG A 140 -0.12 11.61 15.16
C ARG A 140 -0.41 10.34 16.00
N ARG A 141 -0.82 9.24 15.33
CA ARG A 141 -1.21 7.99 16.02
C ARG A 141 -0.01 7.23 16.59
N LEU A 142 1.08 7.22 15.85
CA LEU A 142 2.29 6.46 16.21
C LEU A 142 3.29 7.32 17.01
N ALA A 143 2.99 8.61 17.20
CA ALA A 143 3.83 9.56 17.93
C ALA A 143 5.28 9.61 17.40
N VAL A 144 5.47 9.51 16.08
CA VAL A 144 6.77 9.57 15.39
C VAL A 144 6.86 10.83 14.54
N PRO A 145 7.93 11.63 14.66
CA PRO A 145 8.11 12.82 13.83
C PRO A 145 8.36 12.44 12.36
N MET A 146 7.86 13.26 11.45
CA MET A 146 8.15 13.11 10.02
C MET A 146 9.55 13.63 9.74
N ASN A 147 10.51 12.72 9.63
CA ASN A 147 11.92 13.00 9.35
C ASN A 147 12.59 11.79 8.66
N ARG A 148 13.91 11.84 8.47
CA ARG A 148 14.70 10.80 7.80
C ARG A 148 14.79 9.47 8.56
N ASP A 149 14.43 9.41 9.83
CA ASP A 149 14.37 8.16 10.61
C ASP A 149 13.08 7.39 10.38
N TRP A 150 12.11 7.98 9.69
CA TRP A 150 10.90 7.31 9.21
C TRP A 150 11.10 6.86 7.76
N TRP A 151 11.10 5.56 7.53
CA TRP A 151 11.21 4.97 6.20
C TRP A 151 9.82 4.65 5.65
N HIS A 152 9.51 5.15 4.47
CA HIS A 152 8.30 4.79 3.73
C HIS A 152 8.63 3.91 2.54
N VAL A 153 7.97 2.75 2.45
CA VAL A 153 8.27 1.65 1.53
C VAL A 153 7.11 1.47 0.56
N SER A 154 7.37 1.60 -0.73
CA SER A 154 6.35 1.44 -1.78
C SER A 154 6.94 0.95 -3.10
N ALA A 155 6.12 0.27 -3.89
CA ALA A 155 6.40 -0.06 -5.29
C ALA A 155 5.95 1.05 -6.27
N TYR A 156 5.45 2.17 -5.76
CA TYR A 156 4.91 3.28 -6.55
C TYR A 156 5.65 4.58 -6.20
N ALA A 157 6.67 4.91 -6.99
CA ALA A 157 7.48 6.09 -6.71
C ALA A 157 6.82 7.39 -7.22
N ASP A 158 5.98 7.31 -8.23
CA ASP A 158 5.39 8.45 -8.92
C ASP A 158 4.41 9.27 -8.07
N TYR A 159 3.59 8.63 -7.24
CA TYR A 159 2.63 9.33 -6.38
C TYR A 159 2.86 9.09 -4.90
N ASP A 160 3.32 7.91 -4.50
CA ASP A 160 3.42 7.51 -3.10
C ASP A 160 4.75 7.98 -2.47
N LEU A 161 5.89 7.57 -3.05
CA LEU A 161 7.20 7.99 -2.53
C LEU A 161 7.47 9.47 -2.77
N GLU A 162 6.98 10.06 -3.87
CA GLU A 162 7.13 11.49 -4.12
C GLU A 162 6.46 12.32 -3.01
N ALA A 163 5.24 11.97 -2.63
CA ALA A 163 4.53 12.63 -1.53
C ALA A 163 5.21 12.43 -0.17
N ALA A 164 5.65 11.21 0.14
CA ALA A 164 6.38 10.90 1.36
C ALA A 164 7.72 11.66 1.44
N ARG A 165 8.43 11.79 0.31
CA ARG A 165 9.68 12.54 0.19
C ARG A 165 9.48 14.03 0.46
N ALA A 166 8.38 14.61 -0.04
CA ALA A 166 8.04 16.01 0.21
C ALA A 166 7.77 16.29 1.71
N LEU A 167 7.45 15.26 2.49
CA LEU A 167 7.28 15.32 3.94
C LEU A 167 8.58 15.07 4.72
N GLY A 168 9.71 14.84 4.04
CA GLY A 168 11.02 14.63 4.65
C GLY A 168 11.32 13.19 5.07
N LEU A 169 10.53 12.20 4.62
CA LEU A 169 10.73 10.80 4.93
C LEU A 169 11.88 10.19 4.11
N THR A 170 12.46 9.09 4.57
CA THR A 170 13.31 8.23 3.75
C THR A 170 12.44 7.33 2.89
N CYS A 171 12.62 7.41 1.58
CA CYS A 171 11.80 6.71 0.60
C CYS A 171 12.52 5.45 0.09
N VAL A 172 11.88 4.30 0.25
CA VAL A 172 12.38 3.00 -0.21
C VAL A 172 11.50 2.48 -1.34
N PHE A 173 12.05 2.37 -2.53
CA PHE A 173 11.38 1.76 -3.66
C PHE A 173 11.62 0.25 -3.67
N VAL A 174 10.55 -0.53 -3.64
CA VAL A 174 10.57 -2.00 -3.78
C VAL A 174 10.18 -2.37 -5.20
N LYS A 175 11.03 -3.14 -5.88
CA LYS A 175 10.70 -3.65 -7.20
C LYS A 175 9.64 -4.73 -7.10
N ARG A 176 8.57 -4.56 -7.86
CA ARG A 176 7.49 -5.52 -8.03
C ARG A 176 7.10 -5.59 -9.51
N PRO A 177 6.53 -6.70 -9.97
CA PRO A 177 5.83 -6.70 -11.25
C PRO A 177 4.80 -5.56 -11.26
N HIS A 178 4.73 -4.78 -12.34
CA HIS A 178 3.85 -3.61 -12.48
C HIS A 178 4.15 -2.45 -11.50
N SER A 179 5.33 -2.41 -10.88
CA SER A 179 5.76 -1.25 -10.08
C SER A 179 5.99 -0.03 -10.97
N ARG A 180 5.83 1.16 -10.38
CA ARG A 180 6.07 2.43 -11.06
C ARG A 180 7.34 3.08 -10.49
N PRO A 181 8.49 2.94 -11.17
CA PRO A 181 9.75 3.46 -10.68
C PRO A 181 9.81 4.99 -10.74
N GLY A 182 10.64 5.56 -9.90
CA GLY A 182 10.90 7.00 -9.81
C GLY A 182 11.94 7.30 -8.74
N PRO A 183 12.11 8.57 -8.34
CA PRO A 183 13.08 8.96 -7.34
C PRO A 183 12.85 8.29 -5.99
N ALA A 184 13.89 7.65 -5.44
CA ALA A 184 13.89 7.03 -4.12
C ALA A 184 15.28 7.19 -3.47
N ASP A 185 15.36 7.11 -2.15
CA ASP A 185 16.62 7.14 -1.42
C ASP A 185 17.30 5.76 -1.47
N LEU A 186 16.50 4.70 -1.44
CA LEU A 186 16.93 3.31 -1.54
C LEU A 186 16.07 2.58 -2.57
N VAL A 187 16.68 1.66 -3.31
CA VAL A 187 16.00 0.76 -4.25
C VAL A 187 16.38 -0.66 -3.87
N VAL A 188 15.36 -1.49 -3.64
CA VAL A 188 15.55 -2.90 -3.27
C VAL A 188 14.79 -3.82 -4.21
N GLU A 189 15.31 -5.03 -4.41
CA GLU A 189 14.69 -6.02 -5.29
C GLU A 189 13.35 -6.54 -4.73
N ASP A 190 13.29 -6.71 -3.40
CA ASP A 190 12.12 -7.19 -2.66
C ASP A 190 12.20 -6.76 -1.18
N LEU A 191 11.19 -7.10 -0.38
CA LEU A 191 11.18 -6.80 1.05
C LEU A 191 12.21 -7.66 1.82
N ALA A 192 12.60 -8.83 1.30
CA ALA A 192 13.65 -9.64 1.93
C ALA A 192 15.00 -8.92 1.85
N ALA A 193 15.33 -8.32 0.70
CA ALA A 193 16.51 -7.48 0.54
C ALA A 193 16.47 -6.25 1.44
N LEU A 194 15.29 -5.61 1.61
CA LEU A 194 15.13 -4.51 2.57
C LEU A 194 15.48 -4.97 3.99
N ALA A 195 15.01 -6.14 4.41
CA ALA A 195 15.28 -6.66 5.76
C ALA A 195 16.77 -7.01 6.00
N GLU A 196 17.58 -7.16 4.95
CA GLU A 196 19.02 -7.32 5.08
C GLU A 196 19.75 -5.98 5.32
N ILE A 197 19.31 -4.91 4.69
CA ILE A 197 19.97 -3.60 4.77
C ILE A 197 19.47 -2.72 5.91
N ALA A 198 18.31 -3.00 6.48
CA ALA A 198 17.73 -2.25 7.59
C ALA A 198 18.33 -2.59 8.97
N ARG A 199 19.26 -3.51 9.05
CA ARG A 199 19.92 -3.99 10.28
C ARG A 199 20.78 -2.93 10.97
#